data_9ac481406eb6842c7c6f91dcef1e4224
#
_entry.id   9ac481406eb6842c7c6f91dcef1e4224
#
_cell.length_a   1.000
_cell.length_b   1.000
_cell.length_c   1.000
_cell.angle_alpha   90.00
_cell.angle_beta   90.00
_cell.angle_gamma   90.00
#
_symmetry.space_group_name_H-M   'P 1'
#
loop_
_entity.id
_entity.type
_entity.pdbx_description
1 polymer ?
#
loop_
_entity_poly.entity_id
_entity_poly.type
_entity_poly.pdbx_seq_one_letter_code
_entity_poly.pdbx_strand_id
1 'polypeptide(L)'
;MKHFTTLIAGSLLLSIIGTGCSQPSNSKLLKRGNDAMWQGRWTDAATDFTKATLQHPGDWEAQYKLGQCEMQMGEPQLASQSLAIAEALKPDNTDIADLYARSLFECDQQDKLFSFLYTRATKQQTVRSWNKFAQFAMDIGDPDSATNALNTAISLSDGADASPYALAATLAERLGDNNRAITLWQQAWIIDPHNENFANAIRSHGEIPGPTMTGVVNETQ
;
A
#
# COMPACT_ATOMS: atom_id res chain seq x y z
N MET A 1 74.99 48.16 26.91
CA MET A 1 74.63 47.92 25.49
C MET A 1 73.69 46.72 25.43
N LYS A 2 72.42 47.01 25.23
CA LYS A 2 71.36 45.98 25.24
C LYS A 2 70.82 45.87 23.83
N HIS A 3 70.99 44.71 23.16
CA HIS A 3 70.45 44.45 21.86
C HIS A 3 68.98 43.96 21.97
N PHE A 4 68.10 44.76 21.42
CA PHE A 4 66.66 44.37 21.24
C PHE A 4 66.55 43.63 19.90
N THR A 5 66.22 42.35 19.98
CA THR A 5 65.82 41.53 18.84
C THR A 5 64.31 41.53 18.71
N THR A 6 63.81 42.22 17.69
CA THR A 6 62.40 42.23 17.34
C THR A 6 62.00 40.92 16.56
N LEU A 7 61.19 40.10 17.18
CA LEU A 7 60.57 38.93 16.56
C LEU A 7 59.32 39.39 15.73
N ILE A 8 59.39 39.27 14.41
CA ILE A 8 58.30 39.50 13.51
C ILE A 8 57.47 38.17 13.46
N ALA A 9 56.34 38.16 14.12
CA ALA A 9 55.36 37.05 14.02
C ALA A 9 54.58 37.22 12.71
N GLY A 10 54.94 36.45 11.71
CA GLY A 10 54.18 36.35 10.47
C GLY A 10 52.92 35.51 10.71
N SER A 11 51.74 36.13 10.79
CA SER A 11 50.45 35.44 10.82
C SER A 11 50.13 34.92 9.42
N LEU A 12 50.27 33.60 9.24
CA LEU A 12 49.84 32.87 8.07
C LEU A 12 48.31 32.75 8.10
N LEU A 13 47.61 33.65 7.42
CA LEU A 13 46.16 33.53 7.20
C LEU A 13 45.90 32.36 6.22
N LEU A 14 45.56 31.20 6.79
CA LEU A 14 45.09 30.04 6.05
C LEU A 14 43.68 30.35 5.56
N SER A 15 43.51 30.87 4.35
CA SER A 15 42.22 31.03 3.68
C SER A 15 41.72 29.65 3.30
N ILE A 16 40.84 29.09 4.15
CA ILE A 16 40.05 27.91 3.81
C ILE A 16 39.06 28.33 2.74
N ILE A 17 39.40 28.09 1.48
CA ILE A 17 38.46 28.15 0.36
C ILE A 17 37.54 26.96 0.54
N GLY A 18 36.47 27.17 1.29
CA GLY A 18 35.37 26.22 1.34
C GLY A 18 34.74 26.12 -0.05
N THR A 19 35.11 25.10 -0.81
CA THR A 19 34.34 24.69 -1.98
C THR A 19 32.99 24.26 -1.46
N GLY A 20 32.05 25.20 -1.33
CA GLY A 20 30.67 24.94 -1.02
C GLY A 20 30.10 24.10 -2.14
N CYS A 21 30.11 22.77 -1.99
CA CYS A 21 29.23 21.92 -2.76
C CYS A 21 27.81 22.36 -2.41
N SER A 22 27.22 23.23 -3.24
CA SER A 22 25.80 23.57 -3.07
C SER A 22 25.00 22.28 -3.22
N GLN A 23 24.37 21.85 -2.12
CA GLN A 23 23.50 20.70 -2.16
C GLN A 23 22.41 20.97 -3.21
N PRO A 24 22.05 19.97 -4.04
CA PRO A 24 20.99 20.14 -5.00
C PRO A 24 19.67 20.44 -4.26
N SER A 25 18.86 21.35 -4.82
CA SER A 25 17.57 21.68 -4.26
C SER A 25 16.64 20.45 -4.23
N ASN A 26 15.67 20.44 -3.30
CA ASN A 26 14.69 19.34 -3.18
C ASN A 26 14.01 19.05 -4.53
N SER A 27 13.57 20.08 -5.25
CA SER A 27 12.92 19.89 -6.56
C SER A 27 13.84 19.22 -7.59
N LYS A 28 15.15 19.50 -7.55
CA LYS A 28 16.13 18.85 -8.42
C LYS A 28 16.33 17.38 -8.02
N LEU A 29 16.34 17.09 -6.72
CA LEU A 29 16.45 15.71 -6.21
C LEU A 29 15.22 14.89 -6.62
N LEU A 30 14.00 15.41 -6.40
CA LEU A 30 12.77 14.74 -6.80
C LEU A 30 12.73 14.48 -8.30
N LYS A 31 13.11 15.46 -9.12
CA LYS A 31 13.16 15.26 -10.58
C LYS A 31 14.14 14.17 -10.98
N ARG A 32 15.37 14.19 -10.46
CA ARG A 32 16.38 13.17 -10.76
C ARG A 32 15.96 11.79 -10.28
N GLY A 33 15.39 11.71 -9.09
CA GLY A 33 14.84 10.46 -8.55
C GLY A 33 13.75 9.89 -9.45
N ASN A 34 12.81 10.72 -9.89
CA ASN A 34 11.76 10.30 -10.83
C ASN A 34 12.34 9.85 -12.17
N ASP A 35 13.31 10.58 -12.74
CA ASP A 35 14.00 10.20 -13.99
C ASP A 35 14.73 8.86 -13.84
N ALA A 36 15.33 8.60 -12.68
CA ALA A 36 15.99 7.33 -12.36
C ALA A 36 14.99 6.18 -12.22
N MET A 37 13.83 6.40 -11.56
CA MET A 37 12.73 5.42 -11.48
C MET A 37 12.24 5.03 -12.86
N TRP A 38 12.02 5.99 -13.75
CA TRP A 38 11.60 5.76 -15.13
C TRP A 38 12.57 4.86 -15.91
N GLN A 39 13.86 4.92 -15.57
CA GLN A 39 14.91 4.12 -16.18
C GLN A 39 15.17 2.80 -15.44
N GLY A 40 14.38 2.47 -14.42
CA GLY A 40 14.56 1.26 -13.60
C GLY A 40 15.80 1.31 -12.68
N ARG A 41 16.43 2.48 -12.51
CA ARG A 41 17.63 2.66 -11.65
C ARG A 41 17.19 2.95 -10.21
N TRP A 42 16.63 1.92 -9.56
CA TRP A 42 15.99 2.04 -8.26
C TRP A 42 16.92 2.52 -7.15
N THR A 43 18.17 2.06 -7.13
CA THR A 43 19.19 2.48 -6.14
C THR A 43 19.56 3.96 -6.28
N ASP A 44 19.70 4.47 -7.51
CA ASP A 44 19.99 5.88 -7.76
C ASP A 44 18.80 6.74 -7.33
N ALA A 45 17.59 6.30 -7.67
CA ALA A 45 16.35 6.97 -7.28
C ALA A 45 16.21 7.03 -5.76
N ALA A 46 16.40 5.91 -5.06
CA ALA A 46 16.37 5.85 -3.59
C ALA A 46 17.39 6.78 -2.96
N THR A 47 18.60 6.87 -3.52
CA THR A 47 19.64 7.81 -3.05
C THR A 47 19.19 9.27 -3.16
N ASP A 48 18.55 9.66 -4.26
CA ASP A 48 18.07 11.04 -4.44
C ASP A 48 16.85 11.33 -3.55
N PHE A 49 15.91 10.40 -3.42
CA PHE A 49 14.77 10.55 -2.51
C PHE A 49 15.19 10.57 -1.04
N THR A 50 16.17 9.76 -0.62
CA THR A 50 16.73 9.82 0.74
C THR A 50 17.31 11.21 1.03
N LYS A 51 18.04 11.81 0.09
CA LYS A 51 18.53 13.20 0.25
C LYS A 51 17.38 14.20 0.33
N ALA A 52 16.32 13.99 -0.46
CA ALA A 52 15.13 14.84 -0.42
C ALA A 52 14.40 14.75 0.93
N THR A 53 14.21 13.55 1.48
CA THR A 53 13.58 13.35 2.78
C THR A 53 14.40 13.90 3.95
N LEU A 54 15.73 13.89 3.84
CA LEU A 54 16.61 14.53 4.82
C LEU A 54 16.52 16.06 4.80
N GLN A 55 16.35 16.66 3.61
CA GLN A 55 16.15 18.11 3.47
C GLN A 55 14.74 18.54 3.90
N HIS A 56 13.73 17.74 3.58
CA HIS A 56 12.32 18.01 3.84
C HIS A 56 11.61 16.76 4.40
N PRO A 57 11.74 16.49 5.72
CA PRO A 57 11.13 15.30 6.34
C PRO A 57 9.61 15.23 6.23
N GLY A 58 8.94 16.37 6.06
CA GLY A 58 7.49 16.48 5.87
C GLY A 58 7.02 16.31 4.42
N ASP A 59 7.90 16.00 3.49
CA ASP A 59 7.54 15.74 2.09
C ASP A 59 7.05 14.30 1.93
N TRP A 60 5.73 14.12 2.00
CA TRP A 60 5.09 12.79 1.87
C TRP A 60 5.38 12.14 0.51
N GLU A 61 5.52 12.94 -0.56
CA GLU A 61 5.79 12.42 -1.90
C GLU A 61 7.20 11.81 -1.98
N ALA A 62 8.20 12.50 -1.42
CA ALA A 62 9.56 11.97 -1.32
C ALA A 62 9.61 10.67 -0.51
N GLN A 63 8.92 10.61 0.64
CA GLN A 63 8.81 9.41 1.46
C GLN A 63 8.14 8.25 0.72
N TYR A 64 7.03 8.53 0.03
CA TYR A 64 6.32 7.53 -0.76
C TYR A 64 7.17 6.98 -1.92
N LYS A 65 7.85 7.88 -2.66
CA LYS A 65 8.75 7.50 -3.76
C LYS A 65 9.95 6.69 -3.26
N LEU A 66 10.50 7.03 -2.10
CA LEU A 66 11.55 6.25 -1.45
C LEU A 66 11.04 4.84 -1.15
N GLY A 67 9.88 4.71 -0.49
CA GLY A 67 9.26 3.42 -0.20
C GLY A 67 8.96 2.60 -1.46
N GLN A 68 8.55 3.24 -2.57
CA GLN A 68 8.39 2.56 -3.86
C GLN A 68 9.71 1.96 -4.36
N CYS A 69 10.82 2.72 -4.28
CA CYS A 69 12.14 2.23 -4.68
C CYS A 69 12.59 1.07 -3.80
N GLU A 70 12.42 1.18 -2.48
CA GLU A 70 12.80 0.15 -1.50
C GLU A 70 12.02 -1.15 -1.74
N MET A 71 10.71 -1.08 -2.06
CA MET A 71 9.93 -2.26 -2.47
C MET A 71 10.48 -2.91 -3.74
N GLN A 72 10.86 -2.10 -4.74
CA GLN A 72 11.42 -2.62 -5.99
C GLN A 72 12.81 -3.23 -5.82
N MET A 73 13.56 -2.81 -4.81
CA MET A 73 14.85 -3.40 -4.44
C MET A 73 14.73 -4.65 -3.56
N GLY A 74 13.51 -5.04 -3.16
CA GLY A 74 13.26 -6.18 -2.27
C GLY A 74 13.63 -5.87 -0.81
N GLU A 75 13.50 -4.62 -0.39
CA GLU A 75 13.81 -4.14 0.97
C GLU A 75 12.52 -3.72 1.72
N PRO A 76 11.55 -4.64 1.95
CA PRO A 76 10.24 -4.30 2.51
C PRO A 76 10.30 -3.71 3.93
N GLN A 77 11.34 -4.04 4.73
CA GLN A 77 11.54 -3.43 6.04
C GLN A 77 11.83 -1.93 5.95
N LEU A 78 12.70 -1.51 5.01
CA LEU A 78 12.98 -0.10 4.80
C LEU A 78 11.76 0.60 4.22
N ALA A 79 11.12 -0.02 3.23
CA ALA A 79 9.90 0.49 2.62
C ALA A 79 8.80 0.73 3.66
N SER A 80 8.61 -0.19 4.62
CA SER A 80 7.61 -0.01 5.68
C SER A 80 7.88 1.21 6.57
N GLN A 81 9.15 1.59 6.76
CA GLN A 81 9.51 2.79 7.53
C GLN A 81 9.21 4.07 6.75
N SER A 82 9.65 4.14 5.50
CA SER A 82 9.41 5.28 4.62
C SER A 82 7.91 5.49 4.36
N LEU A 83 7.18 4.40 4.11
CA LEU A 83 5.74 4.43 3.85
C LEU A 83 4.91 4.75 5.10
N ALA A 84 5.35 4.34 6.30
CA ALA A 84 4.70 4.75 7.54
C ALA A 84 4.74 6.28 7.74
N ILE A 85 5.87 6.91 7.37
CA ILE A 85 6.00 8.37 7.42
C ILE A 85 5.09 9.02 6.36
N ALA A 86 5.10 8.50 5.13
CA ALA A 86 4.24 9.01 4.06
C ALA A 86 2.75 8.91 4.43
N GLU A 87 2.32 7.78 5.02
CA GLU A 87 0.95 7.55 5.48
C GLU A 87 0.55 8.51 6.60
N ALA A 88 1.43 8.71 7.58
CA ALA A 88 1.18 9.67 8.67
C ALA A 88 1.02 11.11 8.16
N LEU A 89 1.74 11.49 7.10
CA LEU A 89 1.67 12.81 6.47
C LEU A 89 0.46 12.96 5.53
N LYS A 90 0.00 11.87 4.91
CA LYS A 90 -1.08 11.85 3.92
C LYS A 90 -2.01 10.63 4.11
N PRO A 91 -2.75 10.55 5.24
CA PRO A 91 -3.50 9.34 5.62
C PRO A 91 -4.66 8.99 4.68
N ASP A 92 -5.16 9.93 3.90
CA ASP A 92 -6.28 9.69 2.99
C ASP A 92 -5.84 9.19 1.59
N ASN A 93 -4.52 9.05 1.37
CA ASN A 93 -4.00 8.54 0.12
C ASN A 93 -4.05 7.00 0.09
N THR A 94 -4.87 6.46 -0.82
CA THR A 94 -5.06 5.01 -0.93
C THR A 94 -3.83 4.28 -1.47
N ASP A 95 -3.06 4.91 -2.36
CA ASP A 95 -1.87 4.28 -2.96
C ASP A 95 -0.75 4.12 -1.93
N ILE A 96 -0.57 5.11 -1.06
CA ILE A 96 0.37 5.03 0.06
C ILE A 96 -0.06 3.91 1.01
N ALA A 97 -1.34 3.88 1.40
CA ALA A 97 -1.86 2.89 2.32
C ALA A 97 -1.77 1.46 1.76
N ASP A 98 -2.07 1.28 0.48
CA ASP A 98 -1.98 -0.02 -0.18
C ASP A 98 -0.52 -0.52 -0.24
N LEU A 99 0.42 0.36 -0.56
CA LEU A 99 1.83 0.00 -0.61
C LEU A 99 2.41 -0.23 0.80
N TYR A 100 1.97 0.56 1.79
CA TYR A 100 2.36 0.36 3.19
C TYR A 100 1.85 -0.98 3.73
N ALA A 101 0.59 -1.32 3.50
CA ALA A 101 0.05 -2.62 3.88
C ALA A 101 0.84 -3.77 3.23
N ARG A 102 1.16 -3.63 1.94
CA ARG A 102 1.97 -4.62 1.23
C ARG A 102 3.38 -4.74 1.82
N SER A 103 4.05 -3.63 2.14
CA SER A 103 5.38 -3.69 2.76
C SER A 103 5.37 -4.36 4.13
N LEU A 104 4.33 -4.13 4.94
CA LEU A 104 4.13 -4.81 6.23
C LEU A 104 3.90 -6.31 6.05
N PHE A 105 3.14 -6.70 5.02
CA PHE A 105 2.91 -8.10 4.69
C PHE A 105 4.21 -8.80 4.26
N GLU A 106 4.96 -8.20 3.33
CA GLU A 106 6.21 -8.78 2.80
C GLU A 106 7.34 -8.84 3.85
N CYS A 107 7.31 -8.00 4.88
CA CYS A 107 8.27 -8.07 5.99
C CYS A 107 7.73 -8.79 7.25
N ASP A 108 6.63 -9.53 7.11
CA ASP A 108 6.01 -10.36 8.16
C ASP A 108 5.64 -9.59 9.44
N GLN A 109 5.29 -8.30 9.31
CA GLN A 109 4.79 -7.49 10.43
C GLN A 109 3.26 -7.59 10.55
N GLN A 110 2.77 -8.81 10.79
CA GLN A 110 1.34 -9.14 10.76
C GLN A 110 0.52 -8.31 11.75
N ASP A 111 0.97 -8.17 13.00
CA ASP A 111 0.26 -7.39 14.03
C ASP A 111 0.05 -5.92 13.63
N LYS A 112 1.08 -5.30 13.05
CA LYS A 112 0.99 -3.92 12.56
C LYS A 112 0.07 -3.82 11.35
N LEU A 113 0.15 -4.77 10.44
CA LEU A 113 -0.70 -4.85 9.26
C LEU A 113 -2.17 -4.93 9.65
N PHE A 114 -2.51 -5.85 10.56
CA PHE A 114 -3.88 -6.00 11.05
C PHE A 114 -4.39 -4.75 11.75
N SER A 115 -3.61 -4.22 12.68
CA SER A 115 -3.97 -2.99 13.40
C SER A 115 -4.17 -1.80 12.44
N PHE A 116 -3.30 -1.64 11.45
CA PHE A 116 -3.39 -0.59 10.44
C PHE A 116 -4.65 -0.72 9.59
N LEU A 117 -4.86 -1.89 8.99
CA LEU A 117 -5.99 -2.12 8.08
C LEU A 117 -7.33 -2.07 8.80
N TYR A 118 -7.43 -2.66 10.00
CA TYR A 118 -8.64 -2.61 10.81
C TYR A 118 -8.98 -1.18 11.23
N THR A 119 -8.00 -0.43 11.72
CA THR A 119 -8.20 0.98 12.09
C THR A 119 -8.65 1.81 10.89
N ARG A 120 -8.05 1.57 9.72
CA ARG A 120 -8.43 2.25 8.48
C ARG A 120 -9.84 1.88 8.03
N ALA A 121 -10.19 0.60 8.05
CA ALA A 121 -11.52 0.11 7.66
C ALA A 121 -12.62 0.66 8.58
N THR A 122 -12.39 0.67 9.88
CA THR A 122 -13.34 1.21 10.88
C THR A 122 -13.50 2.72 10.78
N LYS A 123 -12.44 3.45 10.41
CA LYS A 123 -12.50 4.90 10.21
C LYS A 123 -13.18 5.29 8.90
N GLN A 124 -12.88 4.60 7.81
CA GLN A 124 -13.38 4.92 6.48
C GLN A 124 -14.78 4.39 6.22
N GLN A 125 -15.17 3.27 6.82
CA GLN A 125 -16.47 2.61 6.65
C GLN A 125 -16.87 2.44 5.18
N THR A 126 -15.93 1.97 4.34
CA THR A 126 -16.16 1.73 2.92
C THR A 126 -16.00 0.26 2.57
N VAL A 127 -16.74 -0.22 1.55
CA VAL A 127 -16.59 -1.57 0.99
C VAL A 127 -15.12 -1.85 0.64
N ARG A 128 -14.46 -0.89 -0.01
CA ARG A 128 -13.04 -1.04 -0.42
C ARG A 128 -12.11 -1.29 0.76
N SER A 129 -12.27 -0.55 1.86
CA SER A 129 -11.37 -0.68 3.02
C SER A 129 -11.57 -2.02 3.74
N TRP A 130 -12.82 -2.49 3.87
CA TRP A 130 -13.10 -3.80 4.45
C TRP A 130 -12.68 -4.96 3.54
N ASN A 131 -12.89 -4.84 2.22
CA ASN A 131 -12.37 -5.81 1.25
C ASN A 131 -10.85 -5.93 1.31
N LYS A 132 -10.15 -4.80 1.45
CA LYS A 132 -8.68 -4.79 1.59
C LYS A 132 -8.25 -5.53 2.87
N PHE A 133 -8.90 -5.27 3.99
CA PHE A 133 -8.61 -5.98 5.24
C PHE A 133 -8.88 -7.49 5.09
N ALA A 134 -10.04 -7.86 4.52
CA ALA A 134 -10.38 -9.26 4.28
C ALA A 134 -9.36 -9.98 3.40
N GLN A 135 -8.90 -9.33 2.33
CA GLN A 135 -7.91 -9.89 1.41
C GLN A 135 -6.59 -10.23 2.13
N PHE A 136 -6.06 -9.32 2.94
CA PHE A 136 -4.85 -9.60 3.72
C PHE A 136 -5.09 -10.66 4.80
N ALA A 137 -6.26 -10.68 5.44
CA ALA A 137 -6.62 -11.73 6.39
C ALA A 137 -6.66 -13.12 5.71
N MET A 138 -7.21 -13.20 4.49
CA MET A 138 -7.18 -14.43 3.68
C MET A 138 -5.75 -14.86 3.31
N ASP A 139 -4.88 -13.92 2.99
CA ASP A 139 -3.50 -14.21 2.56
C ASP A 139 -2.60 -14.62 3.73
N ILE A 140 -2.90 -14.16 4.94
CA ILE A 140 -2.22 -14.60 6.18
C ILE A 140 -2.79 -15.94 6.70
N GLY A 141 -3.98 -16.34 6.25
CA GLY A 141 -4.65 -17.56 6.68
C GLY A 141 -5.50 -17.39 7.94
N ASP A 142 -6.08 -16.20 8.13
CA ASP A 142 -7.08 -15.91 9.17
C ASP A 142 -8.49 -15.81 8.55
N PRO A 143 -9.19 -16.96 8.38
CA PRO A 143 -10.50 -16.98 7.77
C PRO A 143 -11.59 -16.32 8.62
N ASP A 144 -11.43 -16.26 9.94
CA ASP A 144 -12.41 -15.67 10.83
C ASP A 144 -12.43 -14.15 10.67
N SER A 145 -11.26 -13.50 10.71
CA SER A 145 -11.15 -12.07 10.43
C SER A 145 -11.59 -11.72 9.02
N ALA A 146 -11.23 -12.55 8.02
CA ALA A 146 -11.67 -12.37 6.64
C ALA A 146 -13.19 -12.42 6.51
N THR A 147 -13.85 -13.43 7.14
CA THR A 147 -15.30 -13.60 7.11
C THR A 147 -16.01 -12.40 7.75
N ASN A 148 -15.55 -11.95 8.91
CA ASN A 148 -16.14 -10.81 9.61
C ASN A 148 -16.01 -9.51 8.78
N ALA A 149 -14.86 -9.28 8.16
CA ALA A 149 -14.63 -8.13 7.30
C ALA A 149 -15.52 -8.16 6.05
N LEU A 150 -15.66 -9.34 5.41
CA LEU A 150 -16.50 -9.50 4.21
C LEU A 150 -17.98 -9.34 4.53
N ASN A 151 -18.46 -9.86 5.67
CA ASN A 151 -19.83 -9.62 6.11
C ASN A 151 -20.11 -8.12 6.30
N THR A 152 -19.14 -7.38 6.86
CA THR A 152 -19.25 -5.93 7.01
C THR A 152 -19.26 -5.24 5.64
N ALA A 153 -18.36 -5.64 4.73
CA ALA A 153 -18.29 -5.09 3.37
C ALA A 153 -19.59 -5.36 2.57
N ILE A 154 -20.16 -6.57 2.68
CA ILE A 154 -21.45 -6.94 2.07
C ILE A 154 -22.57 -6.05 2.61
N SER A 155 -22.62 -5.86 3.93
CA SER A 155 -23.61 -4.99 4.56
C SER A 155 -23.51 -3.54 4.09
N LEU A 156 -22.28 -3.04 3.90
CA LEU A 156 -22.04 -1.68 3.42
C LEU A 156 -22.29 -1.51 1.91
N SER A 157 -22.23 -2.59 1.13
CA SER A 157 -22.47 -2.55 -0.32
C SER A 157 -23.93 -2.31 -0.69
N ASP A 158 -24.85 -2.62 0.22
CA ASP A 158 -26.31 -2.55 0.01
C ASP A 158 -26.74 -3.16 -1.33
N GLY A 159 -26.09 -4.26 -1.72
CA GLY A 159 -26.35 -4.97 -2.97
C GLY A 159 -25.90 -4.26 -4.25
N ALA A 160 -25.13 -3.17 -4.15
CA ALA A 160 -24.69 -2.38 -5.31
C ALA A 160 -23.25 -2.68 -5.76
N ASP A 161 -22.46 -3.39 -4.94
CA ASP A 161 -21.07 -3.74 -5.23
C ASP A 161 -20.88 -5.25 -5.18
N ALA A 162 -20.46 -5.84 -6.28
CA ALA A 162 -20.24 -7.29 -6.40
C ALA A 162 -18.94 -7.76 -5.74
N SER A 163 -17.99 -6.83 -5.49
CA SER A 163 -16.64 -7.18 -5.06
C SER A 163 -16.56 -7.92 -3.71
N PRO A 164 -17.34 -7.57 -2.67
CA PRO A 164 -17.28 -8.32 -1.42
C PRO A 164 -17.88 -9.73 -1.53
N TYR A 165 -18.88 -9.92 -2.39
CA TYR A 165 -19.45 -11.25 -2.66
C TYR A 165 -18.44 -12.15 -3.37
N ALA A 166 -17.70 -11.61 -4.37
CA ALA A 166 -16.66 -12.33 -5.08
C ALA A 166 -15.51 -12.75 -4.17
N LEU A 167 -15.07 -11.87 -3.27
CA LEU A 167 -14.05 -12.20 -2.27
C LEU A 167 -14.55 -13.24 -1.27
N ALA A 168 -15.80 -13.13 -0.83
CA ALA A 168 -16.40 -14.11 0.08
C ALA A 168 -16.56 -15.49 -0.58
N ALA A 169 -16.89 -15.53 -1.87
CA ALA A 169 -16.93 -16.77 -2.65
C ALA A 169 -15.53 -17.40 -2.75
N THR A 170 -14.51 -16.61 -3.05
CA THR A 170 -13.11 -17.08 -3.06
C THR A 170 -12.67 -17.63 -1.70
N LEU A 171 -13.07 -16.98 -0.61
CA LEU A 171 -12.82 -17.51 0.74
C LEU A 171 -13.52 -18.84 0.97
N ALA A 172 -14.79 -18.96 0.60
CA ALA A 172 -15.55 -20.20 0.72
C ALA A 172 -14.93 -21.36 -0.07
N GLU A 173 -14.41 -21.08 -1.30
CA GLU A 173 -13.64 -22.05 -2.09
C GLU A 173 -12.36 -22.51 -1.37
N ARG A 174 -11.59 -21.57 -0.83
CA ARG A 174 -10.36 -21.89 -0.05
C ARG A 174 -10.68 -22.77 1.17
N LEU A 175 -11.87 -22.62 1.75
CA LEU A 175 -12.33 -23.41 2.89
C LEU A 175 -13.03 -24.73 2.49
N GLY A 176 -13.22 -24.98 1.19
CA GLY A 176 -13.89 -26.17 0.66
C GLY A 176 -15.42 -26.13 0.76
N ASP A 177 -16.02 -25.00 1.11
CA ASP A 177 -17.48 -24.81 1.17
C ASP A 177 -18.00 -24.40 -0.22
N ASN A 178 -18.07 -25.39 -1.12
CA ASN A 178 -18.49 -25.19 -2.50
C ASN A 178 -19.94 -24.70 -2.62
N ASN A 179 -20.83 -25.10 -1.73
CA ASN A 179 -22.22 -24.67 -1.77
C ASN A 179 -22.37 -23.19 -1.48
N ARG A 180 -21.66 -22.73 -0.46
CA ARG A 180 -21.60 -21.30 -0.14
C ARG A 180 -20.89 -20.50 -1.23
N ALA A 181 -19.81 -21.02 -1.81
CA ALA A 181 -19.08 -20.38 -2.89
C ALA A 181 -19.99 -20.13 -4.11
N ILE A 182 -20.72 -21.15 -4.57
CA ILE A 182 -21.67 -21.02 -5.69
C ILE A 182 -22.71 -19.94 -5.40
N THR A 183 -23.32 -19.95 -4.22
CA THR A 183 -24.34 -18.97 -3.83
C THR A 183 -23.77 -17.54 -3.89
N LEU A 184 -22.55 -17.33 -3.39
CA LEU A 184 -21.90 -16.02 -3.37
C LEU A 184 -21.49 -15.56 -4.79
N TRP A 185 -21.01 -16.48 -5.64
CA TRP A 185 -20.73 -16.18 -7.05
C TRP A 185 -22.00 -15.80 -7.81
N GLN A 186 -23.12 -16.46 -7.55
CA GLN A 186 -24.42 -16.11 -8.11
C GLN A 186 -24.85 -14.70 -7.69
N GLN A 187 -24.68 -14.34 -6.42
CA GLN A 187 -24.98 -13.00 -5.93
C GLN A 187 -24.08 -11.94 -6.59
N ALA A 188 -22.78 -12.19 -6.72
CA ALA A 188 -21.87 -11.30 -7.43
C ALA A 188 -22.30 -11.12 -8.90
N TRP A 189 -22.68 -12.20 -9.58
CA TRP A 189 -23.11 -12.15 -10.97
C TRP A 189 -24.45 -11.44 -11.15
N ILE A 190 -25.39 -11.55 -10.22
CA ILE A 190 -26.67 -10.80 -10.27
C ILE A 190 -26.42 -9.30 -10.24
N ILE A 191 -25.42 -8.85 -9.47
CA ILE A 191 -25.04 -7.43 -9.37
C ILE A 191 -24.33 -6.96 -10.64
N ASP A 192 -23.41 -7.77 -11.19
CA ASP A 192 -22.66 -7.47 -12.41
C ASP A 192 -22.70 -8.63 -13.40
N PRO A 193 -23.81 -8.77 -14.18
CA PRO A 193 -24.01 -9.89 -15.11
C PRO A 193 -23.06 -9.89 -16.32
N HIS A 194 -22.37 -8.78 -16.57
CA HIS A 194 -21.41 -8.66 -17.67
C HIS A 194 -20.00 -9.09 -17.32
N ASN A 195 -19.75 -9.43 -16.04
CA ASN A 195 -18.44 -9.85 -15.58
C ASN A 195 -18.20 -11.34 -15.90
N GLU A 196 -17.42 -11.58 -16.95
CA GLU A 196 -17.08 -12.94 -17.38
C GLU A 196 -16.34 -13.75 -16.33
N ASN A 197 -15.62 -13.13 -15.38
CA ASN A 197 -14.96 -13.87 -14.30
C ASN A 197 -15.98 -14.52 -13.37
N PHE A 198 -17.06 -13.83 -13.04
CA PHE A 198 -18.13 -14.39 -12.22
C PHE A 198 -18.88 -15.53 -12.95
N ALA A 199 -19.18 -15.32 -14.25
CA ALA A 199 -19.78 -16.35 -15.07
C ALA A 199 -18.89 -17.61 -15.17
N ASN A 200 -17.59 -17.44 -15.32
CA ASN A 200 -16.63 -18.55 -15.38
C ASN A 200 -16.51 -19.27 -14.02
N ALA A 201 -16.51 -18.54 -12.92
CA ALA A 201 -16.52 -19.12 -11.57
C ALA A 201 -17.77 -19.99 -11.37
N ILE A 202 -18.95 -19.51 -11.76
CA ILE A 202 -20.20 -20.30 -11.67
C ILE A 202 -20.12 -21.57 -12.53
N ARG A 203 -19.62 -21.46 -13.78
CA ARG A 203 -19.42 -22.61 -14.67
C ARG A 203 -18.44 -23.65 -14.13
N SER A 204 -17.39 -23.23 -13.42
CA SER A 204 -16.41 -24.15 -12.83
C SER A 204 -17.02 -25.03 -11.72
N HIS A 205 -18.10 -24.58 -11.13
CA HIS A 205 -18.90 -25.36 -10.17
C HIS A 205 -20.02 -26.20 -10.84
N GLY A 206 -20.08 -26.25 -12.18
CA GLY A 206 -21.07 -27.04 -12.94
C GLY A 206 -22.41 -26.35 -13.14
N GLU A 207 -22.54 -25.09 -12.78
CA GLU A 207 -23.74 -24.30 -12.93
C GLU A 207 -23.71 -23.43 -14.19
N ILE A 208 -24.89 -23.03 -14.69
CA ILE A 208 -24.99 -22.18 -15.87
C ILE A 208 -25.52 -20.81 -15.46
N PRO A 209 -24.73 -19.72 -15.61
CA PRO A 209 -25.24 -18.39 -15.33
C PRO A 209 -26.37 -18.04 -16.29
N GLY A 210 -27.51 -17.60 -15.77
CA GLY A 210 -28.69 -17.32 -16.57
C GLY A 210 -29.81 -16.60 -15.83
N PRO A 211 -30.86 -16.16 -16.53
CA PRO A 211 -31.95 -15.35 -15.97
C PRO A 211 -32.79 -16.08 -14.90
N THR A 212 -32.68 -17.40 -14.80
CA THR A 212 -33.34 -18.18 -13.75
C THR A 212 -32.73 -18.02 -12.37
N MET A 213 -31.51 -17.44 -12.26
CA MET A 213 -30.83 -17.17 -10.99
C MET A 213 -31.39 -15.93 -10.26
N THR A 214 -32.13 -15.08 -10.95
CA THR A 214 -32.73 -13.88 -10.35
C THR A 214 -33.93 -14.16 -9.44
N GLY A 215 -34.43 -15.42 -9.40
CA GLY A 215 -35.62 -15.82 -8.64
C GLY A 215 -35.40 -16.28 -7.19
N VAL A 216 -34.15 -16.37 -6.72
CA VAL A 216 -33.85 -16.97 -5.39
C VAL A 216 -33.80 -15.93 -4.24
N VAL A 217 -33.93 -14.64 -4.54
CA VAL A 217 -33.74 -13.58 -3.53
C VAL A 217 -34.99 -13.22 -2.72
N ASN A 218 -36.18 -13.83 -2.99
CA ASN A 218 -37.44 -13.40 -2.40
C ASN A 218 -38.16 -14.44 -1.52
N GLU A 219 -37.49 -15.44 -0.95
CA GLU A 219 -38.15 -16.32 0.04
C GLU A 219 -37.30 -16.49 1.31
N THR A 220 -37.23 -15.43 2.13
CA THR A 220 -37.17 -15.57 3.59
C THR A 220 -37.77 -14.30 4.21
N GLN A 221 -39.08 -14.40 4.44
CA GLN A 221 -39.77 -13.64 5.49
C GLN A 221 -39.47 -14.27 6.85
#